data_06a7ffea458cd765364e0a1eda3903b6
#
_entry.id   06a7ffea458cd765364e0a1eda3903b6
#
_cell.length_a   1.000
_cell.length_b   1.000
_cell.length_c   1.000
_cell.angle_alpha   90.00
_cell.angle_beta   90.00
_cell.angle_gamma   90.00
#
_symmetry.space_group_name_H-M   'P 1'
#
loop_
_entity.id
_entity.type
_entity.pdbx_description
1 polymer ?
#
loop_
_entity_poly.entity_id
_entity_poly.type
_entity_poly.pdbx_seq_one_letter_code
_entity_poly.pdbx_strand_id
1 'polypeptide(L)'
;YINSVSELKSHVMHLQCHSQEIIVSKFIEHSTQSANDSFRITWKQLHYIWKQYLLLHDIPNMIYSNALKQMFKQVLKYEEENDSFVCITSKYLPNISQFLQFWEENIIYAEDELEIGELYILYSSSNVKENDLPKLIQHFFPEITIADNKYIMNVKCKLWDKQQHIVSLIESYKQCPPSDIISMDDLYTDYTNTIKSHLVV
;
A
#
# COMPACT_ATOMS: atom_id res chain seq x y z
N TYR A 1 -23.62 -9.94 -17.56
CA TYR A 1 -24.04 -9.09 -18.70
C TYR A 1 -24.75 -7.80 -18.26
N ILE A 2 -25.67 -7.83 -17.27
CA ILE A 2 -26.42 -6.65 -16.82
C ILE A 2 -25.53 -5.66 -16.07
N ASN A 3 -24.60 -6.13 -15.23
CA ASN A 3 -23.68 -5.26 -14.50
C ASN A 3 -22.67 -4.56 -15.41
N SER A 4 -22.13 -5.24 -16.42
CA SER A 4 -21.18 -4.64 -17.37
C SER A 4 -21.81 -3.54 -18.22
N VAL A 5 -23.08 -3.65 -18.56
CA VAL A 5 -23.81 -2.60 -19.29
C VAL A 5 -24.09 -1.39 -18.39
N SER A 6 -24.35 -1.60 -17.10
CA SER A 6 -24.56 -0.51 -16.12
C SER A 6 -23.27 0.27 -15.87
N GLU A 7 -22.15 -0.44 -15.72
CA GLU A 7 -20.81 0.21 -15.57
C GLU A 7 -20.43 1.01 -16.82
N LEU A 8 -20.57 0.41 -18.00
CA LEU A 8 -20.26 1.10 -19.24
C LEU A 8 -21.12 2.37 -19.42
N LYS A 9 -22.40 2.30 -19.06
CA LYS A 9 -23.31 3.45 -19.10
C LYS A 9 -22.86 4.55 -18.12
N SER A 10 -22.46 4.18 -16.91
CA SER A 10 -21.91 5.12 -15.93
C SER A 10 -20.63 5.80 -16.45
N HIS A 11 -19.72 5.03 -17.05
CA HIS A 11 -18.50 5.57 -17.66
C HIS A 11 -18.80 6.56 -18.79
N VAL A 12 -19.71 6.21 -19.69
CA VAL A 12 -20.11 7.09 -20.81
C VAL A 12 -20.77 8.39 -20.30
N MET A 13 -21.65 8.28 -19.32
CA MET A 13 -22.30 9.45 -18.71
C MET A 13 -21.29 10.35 -18.00
N HIS A 14 -20.31 9.77 -17.31
CA HIS A 14 -19.25 10.54 -16.64
C HIS A 14 -18.40 11.32 -17.66
N LEU A 15 -17.99 10.66 -18.76
CA LEU A 15 -17.23 11.29 -19.85
C LEU A 15 -18.00 12.39 -20.59
N GLN A 16 -19.33 12.26 -20.72
CA GLN A 16 -20.15 13.29 -21.31
C GLN A 16 -20.18 14.59 -20.48
N CYS A 17 -20.05 14.46 -19.16
CA CYS A 17 -20.10 15.58 -18.22
C CYS A 17 -18.74 16.18 -17.86
N HIS A 18 -17.63 15.41 -18.01
CA HIS A 18 -16.30 15.82 -17.58
C HIS A 18 -15.25 15.42 -18.63
N SER A 19 -14.57 16.39 -19.22
CA SER A 19 -13.39 16.08 -20.03
C SER A 19 -12.24 15.56 -19.17
N GLN A 20 -11.31 14.83 -19.78
CA GLN A 20 -10.14 14.29 -19.08
C GLN A 20 -9.31 15.39 -18.40
N GLU A 21 -9.21 16.56 -19.06
CA GLU A 21 -8.49 17.72 -18.54
C GLU A 21 -9.14 18.26 -17.26
N ILE A 22 -10.47 18.29 -17.20
CA ILE A 22 -11.21 18.73 -16.01
C ILE A 22 -10.96 17.78 -14.85
N ILE A 23 -10.95 16.45 -15.08
CA ILE A 23 -10.69 15.46 -14.04
C ILE A 23 -9.26 15.60 -13.51
N VAL A 24 -8.28 15.77 -14.41
CA VAL A 24 -6.86 15.97 -14.05
C VAL A 24 -6.67 17.27 -13.27
N SER A 25 -7.31 18.37 -13.70
CA SER A 25 -7.22 19.66 -12.99
C SER A 25 -7.79 19.58 -11.58
N LYS A 26 -8.96 18.95 -11.42
CA LYS A 26 -9.58 18.72 -10.10
C LYS A 26 -8.72 17.83 -9.20
N PHE A 27 -8.08 16.80 -9.77
CA PHE A 27 -7.13 15.97 -9.02
C PHE A 27 -5.95 16.80 -8.50
N ILE A 28 -5.32 17.60 -9.35
CA ILE A 28 -4.18 18.43 -8.97
C ILE A 28 -4.59 19.39 -7.84
N GLU A 29 -5.70 20.07 -7.99
CA GLU A 29 -6.23 21.01 -7.00
C GLU A 29 -6.53 20.33 -5.65
N HIS A 30 -7.08 19.11 -5.66
CA HIS A 30 -7.53 18.40 -4.46
C HIS A 30 -6.41 17.61 -3.75
N SER A 31 -5.49 17.05 -4.52
CA SER A 31 -4.53 16.05 -4.06
C SER A 31 -3.10 16.57 -3.96
N THR A 32 -2.79 17.71 -4.57
CA THR A 32 -1.45 18.30 -4.54
C THR A 32 -1.47 19.70 -3.98
N GLN A 33 -0.32 20.16 -3.49
CA GLN A 33 -0.09 21.51 -3.00
C GLN A 33 1.23 22.01 -3.56
N SER A 34 1.29 23.28 -3.90
CA SER A 34 2.54 23.94 -4.29
C SER A 34 3.52 23.93 -3.11
N ALA A 35 4.77 23.64 -3.41
CA ALA A 35 5.84 23.57 -2.45
C ALA A 35 7.11 24.24 -3.03
N ASN A 36 8.15 24.38 -2.21
CA ASN A 36 9.46 24.86 -2.66
C ASN A 36 10.20 23.81 -3.50
N ASP A 37 11.29 24.21 -4.15
CA ASP A 37 12.05 23.39 -5.10
C ASP A 37 12.65 22.11 -4.49
N SER A 38 12.68 21.98 -3.15
CA SER A 38 13.18 20.79 -2.46
C SER A 38 12.18 19.63 -2.46
N PHE A 39 10.90 19.89 -2.68
CA PHE A 39 9.86 18.86 -2.66
C PHE A 39 9.67 18.22 -4.04
N ARG A 40 9.59 16.89 -4.02
CA ARG A 40 9.44 16.07 -5.22
C ARG A 40 8.44 14.95 -4.98
N ILE A 41 7.68 14.63 -6.02
CA ILE A 41 6.82 13.44 -6.05
C ILE A 41 7.21 12.65 -7.30
N THR A 42 7.63 11.41 -7.14
CA THR A 42 7.92 10.54 -8.29
C THR A 42 6.65 10.24 -9.08
N TRP A 43 6.80 9.93 -10.37
CA TRP A 43 5.65 9.51 -11.18
C TRP A 43 4.91 8.34 -10.55
N LYS A 44 5.62 7.36 -9.99
CA LYS A 44 5.04 6.18 -9.35
C LYS A 44 4.19 6.55 -8.13
N GLN A 45 4.65 7.49 -7.30
CA GLN A 45 3.90 8.00 -6.15
C GLN A 45 2.67 8.81 -6.60
N LEU A 46 2.83 9.74 -7.56
CA LEU A 46 1.72 10.56 -8.05
C LEU A 46 0.64 9.70 -8.72
N HIS A 47 1.04 8.67 -9.48
CA HIS A 47 0.13 7.71 -10.09
C HIS A 47 -0.63 6.87 -9.06
N TYR A 48 0.00 6.51 -7.92
CA TYR A 48 -0.71 5.87 -6.82
C TYR A 48 -1.76 6.81 -6.21
N ILE A 49 -1.38 8.05 -5.92
CA ILE A 49 -2.31 9.08 -5.38
C ILE A 49 -3.48 9.32 -6.34
N TRP A 50 -3.21 9.35 -7.65
CA TRP A 50 -4.25 9.42 -8.68
C TRP A 50 -5.23 8.27 -8.59
N LYS A 51 -4.76 7.03 -8.49
CA LYS A 51 -5.63 5.85 -8.33
C LYS A 51 -6.50 5.94 -7.07
N GLN A 52 -5.93 6.41 -5.96
CA GLN A 52 -6.69 6.60 -4.72
C GLN A 52 -7.75 7.71 -4.87
N TYR A 53 -7.42 8.79 -5.56
CA TYR A 53 -8.36 9.86 -5.87
C TYR A 53 -9.54 9.35 -6.69
N LEU A 54 -9.30 8.57 -7.73
CA LEU A 54 -10.36 7.98 -8.55
C LEU A 54 -11.28 7.07 -7.72
N LEU A 55 -10.70 6.22 -6.86
CA LEU A 55 -11.47 5.35 -5.97
C LEU A 55 -12.32 6.14 -4.97
N LEU A 56 -11.76 7.20 -4.38
CA LEU A 56 -12.45 8.03 -3.39
C LEU A 56 -13.65 8.77 -3.98
N HIS A 57 -13.59 9.12 -5.25
CA HIS A 57 -14.61 9.91 -5.94
C HIS A 57 -15.49 9.08 -6.89
N ASP A 58 -15.38 7.73 -6.83
CA ASP A 58 -16.09 6.80 -7.71
C ASP A 58 -15.92 7.15 -9.22
N ILE A 59 -14.72 7.64 -9.57
CA ILE A 59 -14.38 8.00 -10.95
C ILE A 59 -13.75 6.79 -11.63
N PRO A 60 -14.30 6.32 -12.75
CA PRO A 60 -13.71 5.21 -13.49
C PRO A 60 -12.33 5.60 -14.07
N ASN A 61 -11.38 4.65 -14.04
CA ASN A 61 -10.06 4.87 -14.61
C ASN A 61 -10.09 4.74 -16.14
N MET A 62 -10.22 5.87 -16.84
CA MET A 62 -10.38 5.94 -18.29
C MET A 62 -9.20 6.59 -19.02
N ILE A 63 -8.17 7.01 -18.27
CA ILE A 63 -6.99 7.65 -18.85
C ILE A 63 -5.82 6.68 -18.75
N TYR A 64 -5.24 6.31 -19.89
CA TYR A 64 -4.05 5.48 -19.94
C TYR A 64 -2.88 6.17 -19.23
N SER A 65 -2.08 5.39 -18.51
CA SER A 65 -0.96 5.87 -17.68
C SER A 65 -0.02 6.83 -18.44
N ASN A 66 0.35 6.51 -19.68
CA ASN A 66 1.22 7.36 -20.50
C ASN A 66 0.56 8.69 -20.87
N ALA A 67 -0.72 8.67 -21.24
CA ALA A 67 -1.47 9.89 -21.56
C ALA A 67 -1.62 10.78 -20.32
N LEU A 68 -1.95 10.17 -19.18
CA LEU A 68 -2.04 10.85 -17.89
C LEU A 68 -0.71 11.53 -17.51
N LYS A 69 0.41 10.83 -17.68
CA LYS A 69 1.74 11.39 -17.41
C LYS A 69 2.02 12.62 -18.30
N GLN A 70 1.66 12.56 -19.58
CA GLN A 70 1.80 13.70 -20.48
C GLN A 70 0.92 14.89 -20.08
N MET A 71 -0.32 14.63 -19.63
CA MET A 71 -1.20 15.68 -19.13
C MET A 71 -0.63 16.36 -17.88
N PHE A 72 -0.06 15.59 -16.94
CA PHE A 72 0.62 16.17 -15.78
C PHE A 72 1.86 17.00 -16.16
N LYS A 73 2.65 16.54 -17.16
CA LYS A 73 3.82 17.30 -17.66
C LYS A 73 3.44 18.65 -18.29
N GLN A 74 2.23 18.80 -18.78
CA GLN A 74 1.74 20.09 -19.32
C GLN A 74 1.41 21.12 -18.25
N VAL A 75 1.08 20.66 -17.03
CA VAL A 75 0.57 21.52 -15.95
C VAL A 75 1.58 21.64 -14.81
N LEU A 76 2.38 20.60 -14.56
CA LEU A 76 3.34 20.50 -13.46
C LEU A 76 4.78 20.51 -14.01
N LYS A 77 5.70 21.10 -13.26
CA LYS A 77 7.13 21.07 -13.58
C LYS A 77 7.67 19.66 -13.39
N TYR A 78 8.23 19.08 -14.44
CA TYR A 78 8.73 17.71 -14.45
C TYR A 78 10.23 17.64 -14.69
N GLU A 79 10.91 16.73 -13.99
CA GLU A 79 12.34 16.47 -14.08
C GLU A 79 12.55 15.03 -14.62
N GLU A 80 13.15 14.93 -15.81
CA GLU A 80 13.32 13.63 -16.50
C GLU A 80 14.29 12.69 -15.78
N GLU A 81 15.37 13.24 -15.20
CA GLU A 81 16.44 12.44 -14.60
C GLU A 81 15.94 11.54 -13.45
N ASN A 82 15.01 12.06 -12.65
CA ASN A 82 14.48 11.37 -11.46
C ASN A 82 13.05 10.87 -11.67
N ASP A 83 12.51 10.97 -12.88
CA ASP A 83 11.10 10.67 -13.17
C ASP A 83 10.15 11.28 -12.13
N SER A 84 10.31 12.57 -11.83
CA SER A 84 9.62 13.24 -10.74
C SER A 84 9.03 14.60 -11.12
N PHE A 85 7.95 14.95 -10.45
CA PHE A 85 7.36 16.28 -10.47
C PHE A 85 7.91 17.08 -9.29
N VAL A 86 8.40 18.28 -9.56
CA VAL A 86 9.06 19.16 -8.58
C VAL A 86 8.18 20.33 -8.18
N CYS A 87 8.51 20.97 -7.06
CA CYS A 87 7.76 22.09 -6.47
C CYS A 87 6.32 21.71 -6.06
N ILE A 88 6.05 20.45 -5.84
CA ILE A 88 4.75 19.96 -5.36
C ILE A 88 4.90 18.96 -4.22
N THR A 89 3.88 18.92 -3.38
CA THR A 89 3.71 17.91 -2.33
C THR A 89 2.28 17.42 -2.28
N SER A 90 2.01 16.41 -1.47
CA SER A 90 0.67 15.87 -1.22
C SER A 90 0.54 15.43 0.23
N LYS A 91 -0.64 15.63 0.82
CA LYS A 91 -0.95 15.15 2.18
C LYS A 91 -0.87 13.61 2.32
N TYR A 92 -0.91 12.89 1.21
CA TYR A 92 -0.80 11.43 1.18
C TYR A 92 0.64 10.93 1.09
N LEU A 93 1.56 11.81 0.66
CA LEU A 93 2.95 11.44 0.40
C LEU A 93 3.70 10.92 1.64
N PRO A 94 3.54 11.49 2.85
CA PRO A 94 4.25 11.00 4.03
C PRO A 94 3.98 9.52 4.33
N ASN A 95 2.73 9.08 4.25
CA ASN A 95 2.36 7.69 4.51
C ASN A 95 2.95 6.74 3.46
N ILE A 96 2.93 7.15 2.19
CA ILE A 96 3.54 6.38 1.09
C ILE A 96 5.05 6.28 1.30
N SER A 97 5.72 7.39 1.61
CA SER A 97 7.17 7.42 1.80
C SER A 97 7.61 6.60 3.01
N GLN A 98 6.87 6.66 4.12
CA GLN A 98 7.11 5.83 5.30
C GLN A 98 6.97 4.34 5.00
N PHE A 99 5.95 3.95 4.23
CA PHE A 99 5.78 2.56 3.82
C PHE A 99 6.92 2.08 2.92
N LEU A 100 7.31 2.88 1.93
CA LEU A 100 8.40 2.53 1.03
C LEU A 100 9.73 2.40 1.78
N GLN A 101 10.02 3.32 2.68
CA GLN A 101 11.21 3.26 3.54
C GLN A 101 11.19 2.01 4.42
N PHE A 102 10.08 1.73 5.09
CA PHE A 102 9.93 0.51 5.89
C PHE A 102 10.18 -0.75 5.05
N TRP A 103 9.60 -0.81 3.85
CA TRP A 103 9.76 -1.94 2.95
C TRP A 103 11.23 -2.15 2.54
N GLU A 104 11.90 -1.10 2.08
CA GLU A 104 13.30 -1.16 1.66
C GLU A 104 14.25 -1.54 2.79
N GLU A 105 14.00 -1.07 3.99
CA GLU A 105 14.85 -1.34 5.16
C GLU A 105 14.64 -2.74 5.74
N ASN A 106 13.41 -3.25 5.73
CA ASN A 106 13.03 -4.40 6.55
C ASN A 106 12.58 -5.63 5.76
N ILE A 107 12.14 -5.49 4.51
CA ILE A 107 11.69 -6.63 3.70
C ILE A 107 12.83 -7.11 2.81
N ILE A 108 13.06 -8.41 2.81
CA ILE A 108 14.07 -9.06 1.95
C ILE A 108 13.45 -10.22 1.19
N TYR A 109 13.99 -10.50 0.00
CA TYR A 109 13.62 -11.66 -0.78
C TYR A 109 14.14 -12.93 -0.10
N ALA A 110 13.27 -13.92 0.07
CA ALA A 110 13.57 -15.22 0.69
C ALA A 110 12.55 -16.25 0.19
N GLU A 111 12.86 -17.53 0.26
CA GLU A 111 11.90 -18.63 0.06
C GLU A 111 10.99 -18.77 1.28
N ASP A 112 10.22 -17.74 1.59
CA ASP A 112 9.33 -17.65 2.75
C ASP A 112 8.07 -16.89 2.35
N GLU A 113 7.09 -16.84 3.25
CA GLU A 113 5.86 -16.07 3.08
C GLU A 113 5.59 -15.19 4.30
N LEU A 114 5.04 -14.00 4.03
CA LEU A 114 4.65 -13.05 5.05
C LEU A 114 3.16 -12.77 4.92
N GLU A 115 2.39 -12.98 5.98
CA GLU A 115 0.97 -12.67 5.99
C GLU A 115 0.75 -11.14 6.05
N ILE A 116 -0.27 -10.62 5.33
CA ILE A 116 -0.57 -9.18 5.33
C ILE A 116 -0.87 -8.67 6.73
N GLY A 117 -1.58 -9.47 7.56
CA GLY A 117 -1.81 -9.15 8.97
C GLY A 117 -0.52 -9.06 9.79
N GLU A 118 0.45 -9.94 9.53
CA GLU A 118 1.77 -9.89 10.15
C GLU A 118 2.54 -8.63 9.72
N LEU A 119 2.56 -8.35 8.41
CA LEU A 119 3.17 -7.12 7.90
C LEU A 119 2.54 -5.88 8.52
N TYR A 120 1.22 -5.86 8.69
CA TYR A 120 0.51 -4.74 9.30
C TYR A 120 0.95 -4.51 10.75
N ILE A 121 1.11 -5.59 11.52
CA ILE A 121 1.62 -5.52 12.90
C ILE A 121 3.06 -4.99 12.93
N LEU A 122 3.93 -5.51 12.05
CA LEU A 122 5.35 -5.12 11.97
C LEU A 122 5.55 -3.68 11.52
N TYR A 123 4.71 -3.22 10.58
CA TYR A 123 4.77 -1.85 10.07
C TYR A 123 4.28 -0.82 11.10
N SER A 124 3.37 -1.20 12.01
CA SER A 124 2.87 -0.40 13.16
C SER A 124 2.49 1.06 12.86
N SER A 125 2.14 1.39 11.61
CA SER A 125 1.76 2.75 11.23
C SER A 125 0.28 3.00 11.52
N SER A 126 -0.02 4.07 12.24
CA SER A 126 -1.39 4.48 12.55
C SER A 126 -2.18 4.99 11.34
N ASN A 127 -1.51 5.31 10.24
CA ASN A 127 -2.10 6.04 9.11
C ASN A 127 -2.41 5.17 7.88
N VAL A 128 -1.93 3.91 7.83
CA VAL A 128 -2.20 2.97 6.75
C VAL A 128 -3.04 1.84 7.31
N LYS A 129 -4.15 1.53 6.67
CA LYS A 129 -5.01 0.41 7.07
C LYS A 129 -4.48 -0.89 6.48
N GLU A 130 -4.72 -2.00 7.16
CA GLU A 130 -4.34 -3.33 6.70
C GLU A 130 -4.83 -3.61 5.27
N ASN A 131 -6.09 -3.28 4.97
CA ASN A 131 -6.70 -3.46 3.64
C ASN A 131 -6.09 -2.61 2.52
N ASP A 132 -5.25 -1.63 2.84
CA ASP A 132 -4.57 -0.79 1.85
C ASP A 132 -3.16 -1.29 1.52
N LEU A 133 -2.58 -2.15 2.37
CA LEU A 133 -1.25 -2.74 2.15
C LEU A 133 -1.14 -3.52 0.84
N PRO A 134 -2.09 -4.40 0.45
CA PRO A 134 -2.02 -5.10 -0.83
C PRO A 134 -1.95 -4.16 -2.02
N LYS A 135 -2.71 -3.05 -1.99
CA LYS A 135 -2.73 -2.05 -3.06
C LYS A 135 -1.40 -1.30 -3.17
N LEU A 136 -0.78 -0.97 -2.02
CA LEU A 136 0.55 -0.37 -1.96
C LEU A 136 1.59 -1.33 -2.54
N ILE A 137 1.61 -2.57 -2.07
CA ILE A 137 2.56 -3.59 -2.53
C ILE A 137 2.42 -3.80 -4.04
N GLN A 138 1.24 -4.09 -4.55
CA GLN A 138 0.99 -4.33 -5.97
C GLN A 138 1.36 -3.13 -6.85
N HIS A 139 1.22 -1.91 -6.34
CA HIS A 139 1.57 -0.72 -7.09
C HIS A 139 3.08 -0.44 -7.10
N PHE A 140 3.73 -0.54 -5.94
CA PHE A 140 5.14 -0.19 -5.79
C PHE A 140 6.09 -1.35 -6.05
N PHE A 141 5.64 -2.58 -5.90
CA PHE A 141 6.41 -3.81 -6.09
C PHE A 141 5.63 -4.82 -6.93
N PRO A 142 5.39 -4.52 -8.22
CA PRO A 142 4.56 -5.34 -9.10
C PRO A 142 5.12 -6.75 -9.35
N GLU A 143 6.40 -6.97 -9.04
CA GLU A 143 7.07 -8.27 -9.08
C GLU A 143 6.69 -9.18 -7.91
N ILE A 144 6.17 -8.60 -6.82
CA ILE A 144 5.75 -9.36 -5.65
C ILE A 144 4.37 -9.97 -5.89
N THR A 145 4.27 -11.27 -5.67
CA THR A 145 3.01 -12.00 -5.76
C THR A 145 2.31 -12.03 -4.40
N ILE A 146 1.02 -11.72 -4.40
CA ILE A 146 0.15 -11.89 -3.24
C ILE A 146 -0.81 -13.02 -3.54
N ALA A 147 -0.69 -14.14 -2.80
CA ALA A 147 -1.57 -15.30 -2.91
C ALA A 147 -2.79 -15.11 -1.99
N ASP A 148 -3.98 -15.53 -2.48
CA ASP A 148 -5.25 -15.51 -1.74
C ASP A 148 -5.62 -14.16 -1.10
N ASN A 149 -5.07 -13.05 -1.62
CA ASN A 149 -5.14 -11.72 -1.02
C ASN A 149 -4.65 -11.66 0.44
N LYS A 150 -3.85 -12.62 0.87
CA LYS A 150 -3.43 -12.79 2.25
C LYS A 150 -1.93 -12.97 2.42
N TYR A 151 -1.27 -13.71 1.53
CA TYR A 151 0.13 -14.11 1.69
C TYR A 151 1.02 -13.43 0.66
N ILE A 152 2.01 -12.70 1.14
CA ILE A 152 3.07 -12.08 0.33
C ILE A 152 4.16 -13.14 0.13
N MET A 153 4.35 -13.57 -1.11
CA MET A 153 5.21 -14.69 -1.45
C MET A 153 6.67 -14.27 -1.64
N ASN A 154 7.59 -15.18 -1.30
CA ASN A 154 9.03 -15.04 -1.51
C ASN A 154 9.65 -13.83 -0.80
N VAL A 155 9.15 -13.49 0.38
CA VAL A 155 9.67 -12.40 1.22
C VAL A 155 9.66 -12.79 2.70
N LYS A 156 10.60 -12.19 3.45
CA LYS A 156 10.55 -12.19 4.91
C LYS A 156 10.89 -10.82 5.47
N CYS A 157 10.45 -10.55 6.69
CA CYS A 157 10.79 -9.33 7.41
C CYS A 157 12.01 -9.57 8.31
N LYS A 158 13.01 -8.69 8.24
CA LYS A 158 14.21 -8.76 9.09
C LYS A 158 13.91 -8.57 10.59
N LEU A 159 12.82 -7.84 10.88
CA LEU A 159 12.43 -7.53 12.25
C LEU A 159 11.85 -8.75 12.99
N TRP A 160 11.60 -9.83 12.29
CA TRP A 160 10.89 -10.95 12.86
C TRP A 160 11.36 -12.31 12.31
N ASP A 161 11.89 -13.13 13.21
CA ASP A 161 12.19 -14.54 12.96
C ASP A 161 11.04 -15.42 13.45
N LYS A 162 10.15 -15.78 12.51
CA LYS A 162 8.96 -16.61 12.77
C LYS A 162 9.32 -17.92 13.47
N GLN A 163 10.36 -18.59 13.00
CA GLN A 163 10.74 -19.92 13.51
C GLN A 163 11.20 -19.83 14.95
N GLN A 164 12.05 -18.86 15.25
CA GLN A 164 12.55 -18.64 16.60
C GLN A 164 11.42 -18.28 17.57
N HIS A 165 10.47 -17.42 17.13
CA HIS A 165 9.33 -17.04 17.95
C HIS A 165 8.39 -18.21 18.23
N ILE A 166 8.08 -19.04 17.22
CA ILE A 166 7.26 -20.26 17.41
C ILE A 166 7.93 -21.21 18.37
N VAL A 167 9.23 -21.46 18.22
CA VAL A 167 9.99 -22.32 19.13
C VAL A 167 9.94 -21.78 20.56
N SER A 168 10.17 -20.49 20.75
CA SER A 168 10.14 -19.85 22.06
C SER A 168 8.75 -19.93 22.71
N LEU A 169 7.70 -19.76 21.94
CA LEU A 169 6.32 -19.92 22.41
C LEU A 169 6.05 -21.36 22.87
N ILE A 170 6.41 -22.35 22.05
CA ILE A 170 6.25 -23.78 22.40
C ILE A 170 7.05 -24.13 23.65
N GLU A 171 8.26 -23.60 23.80
CA GLU A 171 9.06 -23.82 24.99
C GLU A 171 8.44 -23.20 26.26
N SER A 172 7.83 -22.04 26.15
CA SER A 172 7.09 -21.40 27.25
C SER A 172 5.93 -22.27 27.73
N TYR A 173 5.20 -22.89 26.83
CA TYR A 173 4.13 -23.83 27.16
C TYR A 173 4.64 -25.14 27.80
N LYS A 174 5.83 -25.59 27.40
CA LYS A 174 6.46 -26.78 28.07
C LYS A 174 6.83 -26.48 29.49
N GLN A 175 7.27 -25.26 29.81
CA GLN A 175 7.66 -24.86 31.17
C GLN A 175 6.45 -24.58 32.08
N CYS A 176 5.39 -24.01 31.53
CA CYS A 176 4.14 -23.74 32.25
C CYS A 176 2.97 -24.30 31.43
N PRO A 177 2.72 -25.61 31.48
CA PRO A 177 1.64 -26.18 30.66
C PRO A 177 0.30 -25.63 31.13
N PRO A 178 -0.58 -25.23 30.17
CA PRO A 178 -1.92 -24.79 30.49
C PRO A 178 -2.73 -25.90 31.14
N SER A 179 -3.67 -25.55 31.99
CA SER A 179 -4.57 -26.49 32.68
C SER A 179 -5.51 -27.22 31.70
N ASP A 180 -5.74 -26.65 30.53
CA ASP A 180 -6.69 -27.12 29.52
C ASP A 180 -6.03 -27.29 28.15
N ILE A 181 -6.71 -28.01 27.27
CA ILE A 181 -6.30 -28.17 25.86
C ILE A 181 -6.46 -26.78 25.17
N ILE A 182 -5.36 -26.26 24.62
CA ILE A 182 -5.37 -25.01 23.86
C ILE A 182 -5.81 -25.31 22.43
N SER A 183 -6.74 -24.50 21.90
CA SER A 183 -7.12 -24.54 20.49
C SER A 183 -6.00 -23.92 19.62
N MET A 184 -5.99 -24.26 18.31
CA MET A 184 -5.08 -23.62 17.36
C MET A 184 -5.34 -22.11 17.25
N ASP A 185 -6.60 -21.67 17.39
CA ASP A 185 -6.98 -20.27 17.34
C ASP A 185 -6.46 -19.50 18.55
N ASP A 186 -6.51 -20.12 19.75
CA ASP A 186 -5.91 -19.52 20.97
C ASP A 186 -4.40 -19.43 20.85
N LEU A 187 -3.75 -20.49 20.34
CA LEU A 187 -2.30 -20.50 20.09
C LEU A 187 -1.89 -19.41 19.10
N TYR A 188 -2.64 -19.23 18.01
CA TYR A 188 -2.39 -18.17 17.04
C TYR A 188 -2.61 -16.78 17.64
N THR A 189 -3.62 -16.63 18.49
CA THR A 189 -3.90 -15.37 19.20
C THR A 189 -2.74 -15.03 20.15
N ASP A 190 -2.23 -15.98 20.91
CA ASP A 190 -1.09 -15.78 21.80
C ASP A 190 0.19 -15.46 21.02
N TYR A 191 0.40 -16.14 19.89
CA TYR A 191 1.49 -15.87 18.98
C TYR A 191 1.46 -14.42 18.45
N THR A 192 0.31 -13.95 17.96
CA THR A 192 0.16 -12.57 17.46
C THR A 192 0.29 -11.52 18.58
N ASN A 193 -0.18 -11.82 19.79
CA ASN A 193 -0.03 -10.94 20.95
C ASN A 193 1.44 -10.85 21.40
N THR A 194 2.19 -11.96 21.34
CA THR A 194 3.62 -11.97 21.65
C THR A 194 4.40 -11.09 20.68
N ILE A 195 4.08 -11.14 19.37
CA ILE A 195 4.69 -10.26 18.37
C ILE A 195 4.41 -8.79 18.69
N LYS A 196 3.16 -8.44 18.98
CA LYS A 196 2.79 -7.07 19.33
C LYS A 196 3.55 -6.54 20.54
N SER A 197 3.76 -7.37 21.55
CA SER A 197 4.48 -6.98 22.77
C SER A 197 5.98 -6.77 22.54
N HIS A 198 6.61 -7.47 21.60
CA HIS A 198 8.02 -7.30 21.25
C HIS A 198 8.32 -6.09 20.37
N LEU A 199 7.32 -5.59 19.62
CA LEU A 199 7.46 -4.44 18.70
C LEU A 199 7.12 -3.09 19.34
N VAL A 200 6.60 -3.06 20.57
CA VAL A 200 6.23 -1.84 21.32
C VAL A 200 7.36 -1.43 22.30
N VAL A 201 8.62 -1.67 21.98
CA VAL A 201 9.76 -1.16 22.74
C VAL A 201 10.44 -0.02 22.01
#